data_a1a3cd10abd9c859ed4224088e1fe85c
#
_entry.id   a1a3cd10abd9c859ed4224088e1fe85c
#
_cell.length_a   1.000
_cell.length_b   1.000
_cell.length_c   1.000
_cell.angle_alpha   90.00
_cell.angle_beta   90.00
_cell.angle_gamma   90.00
#
_symmetry.space_group_name_H-M   'P 1'
#
loop_
_entity.id
_entity.type
_entity.pdbx_description
1 polymer ?
#
loop_
_entity_poly.entity_id
_entity_poly.type
_entity_poly.pdbx_seq_one_letter_code
_entity_poly.pdbx_strand_id
1 'polypeptide(L)'
;MTRYLVLGSDATTVCGVEAFTRNLSVRLGPRAVSDILDGNLGRLSRNLAQADAVVFNFPIVAWKRRLVEPFAAAILAKLKRTEVIVVLHEWASLDWKRRLILWPVILLADAILFSAPEVRREWLESRYPVGRKRTAIIPIPPNLLPSGKEQAGPAALAIRKLRAGGRTILGQFGSIYPKKNCAELLAIARALVDDGQDVAVAFVGSFIKGMDNVEEDFRNRVEALGLADRVIVTGYLATDEDVFAACREVDIFCYRFSEGLTARRGSVLAAALGGRIVVTNAPADPTGLEHHGLFQALIRNGNIVLCPHDADVETMAKAVGDMIGRLPQPLDMDAEIASLWNAIIGEIDSVSANRMAQINPERL
;
A
#
# COMPACT_ATOMS: atom_id res chain seq x y z
N MET A 1 -13.98 -23.59 13.47
CA MET A 1 -13.34 -22.67 12.51
C MET A 1 -13.96 -21.30 12.70
N THR A 2 -13.16 -20.27 13.00
CA THR A 2 -13.64 -18.92 13.34
C THR A 2 -14.37 -18.27 12.17
N ARG A 3 -15.56 -17.71 12.41
CA ARG A 3 -16.36 -16.95 11.44
C ARG A 3 -16.17 -15.47 11.66
N TYR A 4 -15.92 -14.75 10.60
CA TYR A 4 -15.60 -13.33 10.61
C TYR A 4 -16.71 -12.49 9.98
N LEU A 5 -17.05 -11.37 10.62
CA LEU A 5 -17.81 -10.29 10.01
C LEU A 5 -16.81 -9.20 9.60
N VAL A 6 -16.65 -8.97 8.30
CA VAL A 6 -15.72 -7.94 7.78
C VAL A 6 -16.52 -6.72 7.39
N LEU A 7 -16.26 -5.59 8.06
CA LEU A 7 -17.01 -4.34 7.87
C LEU A 7 -16.35 -3.45 6.82
N GLY A 8 -17.10 -3.12 5.80
CA GLY A 8 -16.71 -2.25 4.70
C GLY A 8 -17.64 -1.02 4.57
N SER A 9 -17.58 -0.37 3.41
CA SER A 9 -18.48 0.72 3.04
C SER A 9 -19.13 0.49 1.68
N ASP A 10 -20.13 1.28 1.38
CA ASP A 10 -20.85 1.35 0.09
C ASP A 10 -20.18 2.31 -0.92
N ALA A 11 -19.00 2.85 -0.58
CA ALA A 11 -18.36 3.85 -1.41
C ALA A 11 -17.87 3.28 -2.74
N THR A 12 -18.17 4.02 -3.80
CA THR A 12 -17.67 3.76 -5.15
C THR A 12 -16.19 4.20 -5.32
N THR A 13 -15.71 5.08 -4.44
CA THR A 13 -14.34 5.58 -4.46
C THR A 13 -13.42 4.56 -3.81
N VAL A 14 -12.52 3.99 -4.59
CA VAL A 14 -11.58 2.98 -4.11
C VAL A 14 -10.49 3.65 -3.27
N CYS A 15 -10.49 3.40 -1.95
CA CYS A 15 -9.32 3.65 -1.11
C CYS A 15 -8.58 2.33 -0.83
N GLY A 16 -7.27 2.40 -0.60
CA GLY A 16 -6.44 1.19 -0.38
C GLY A 16 -6.92 0.33 0.80
N VAL A 17 -7.41 0.96 1.87
CA VAL A 17 -7.96 0.25 3.05
C VAL A 17 -9.25 -0.50 2.70
N GLU A 18 -10.07 0.07 1.85
CA GLU A 18 -11.31 -0.58 1.41
C GLU A 18 -11.05 -1.72 0.43
N ALA A 19 -10.06 -1.55 -0.47
CA ALA A 19 -9.58 -2.64 -1.33
C ALA A 19 -9.04 -3.81 -0.47
N PHE A 20 -8.24 -3.51 0.55
CA PHE A 20 -7.79 -4.51 1.52
C PHE A 20 -8.97 -5.23 2.20
N THR A 21 -9.97 -4.48 2.66
CA THR A 21 -11.17 -5.03 3.34
C THR A 21 -11.92 -6.02 2.45
N ARG A 22 -12.14 -5.67 1.18
CA ARG A 22 -12.80 -6.54 0.21
C ARG A 22 -11.96 -7.79 -0.08
N ASN A 23 -10.67 -7.61 -0.33
CA ASN A 23 -9.76 -8.72 -0.61
C ASN A 23 -9.64 -9.67 0.58
N LEU A 24 -9.60 -9.14 1.81
CA LEU A 24 -9.61 -9.95 3.02
C LEU A 24 -10.86 -10.83 3.10
N SER A 25 -12.03 -10.26 2.83
CA SER A 25 -13.28 -11.01 2.83
C SER A 25 -13.29 -12.13 1.79
N VAL A 26 -12.80 -11.84 0.57
CA VAL A 26 -12.67 -12.84 -0.50
C VAL A 26 -11.70 -13.96 -0.11
N ARG A 27 -10.57 -13.64 0.51
CA ARG A 27 -9.55 -14.61 0.92
C ARG A 27 -9.96 -15.46 2.12
N LEU A 28 -10.76 -14.92 3.03
CA LEU A 28 -11.38 -15.69 4.11
C LEU A 28 -12.46 -16.67 3.58
N GLY A 29 -13.02 -16.40 2.39
CA GLY A 29 -13.98 -17.24 1.71
C GLY A 29 -15.24 -17.50 2.55
N PRO A 30 -15.70 -18.77 2.70
CA PRO A 30 -16.93 -19.11 3.43
C PRO A 30 -16.86 -18.80 4.93
N ARG A 31 -15.70 -18.45 5.46
CA ARG A 31 -15.54 -18.03 6.86
C ARG A 31 -15.90 -16.55 7.08
N ALA A 32 -16.05 -15.76 6.02
CA ALA A 32 -16.35 -14.34 6.12
C ALA A 32 -17.74 -14.00 5.60
N VAL A 33 -18.40 -13.11 6.33
CA VAL A 33 -19.57 -12.36 5.86
C VAL A 33 -19.15 -10.89 5.76
N SER A 34 -19.34 -10.28 4.59
CA SER A 34 -19.17 -8.84 4.42
C SER A 34 -20.43 -8.11 4.79
N ASP A 35 -20.31 -7.02 5.54
CA ASP A 35 -21.39 -6.09 5.80
C ASP A 35 -20.91 -4.64 5.65
N ILE A 36 -21.84 -3.74 5.38
CA ILE A 36 -21.57 -2.32 5.24
C ILE A 36 -22.18 -1.53 6.38
N LEU A 37 -21.50 -0.49 6.83
CA LEU A 37 -22.03 0.45 7.79
C LEU A 37 -22.89 1.50 7.05
N ASP A 38 -24.21 1.29 7.05
CA ASP A 38 -25.22 2.12 6.38
C ASP A 38 -26.38 2.54 7.29
N GLY A 39 -26.17 2.39 8.63
CA GLY A 39 -27.20 2.68 9.65
C GLY A 39 -28.18 1.54 9.92
N ASN A 40 -28.12 0.42 9.19
CA ASN A 40 -29.00 -0.73 9.43
C ASN A 40 -28.53 -1.62 10.60
N LEU A 41 -28.78 -1.15 11.81
CA LEU A 41 -28.39 -1.86 13.04
C LEU A 41 -29.05 -3.24 13.17
N GLY A 42 -30.25 -3.43 12.59
CA GLY A 42 -30.95 -4.73 12.63
C GLY A 42 -30.22 -5.80 11.81
N ARG A 43 -29.76 -5.46 10.60
CA ARG A 43 -28.92 -6.35 9.77
C ARG A 43 -27.59 -6.62 10.46
N LEU A 44 -26.92 -5.58 10.91
CA LEU A 44 -25.63 -5.69 11.62
C LEU A 44 -25.75 -6.58 12.86
N SER A 45 -26.80 -6.43 13.67
CA SER A 45 -27.04 -7.25 14.86
C SER A 45 -27.22 -8.73 14.53
N ARG A 46 -27.92 -9.06 13.44
CA ARG A 46 -28.06 -10.47 12.98
C ARG A 46 -26.74 -11.03 12.53
N ASN A 47 -25.95 -10.28 11.75
CA ASN A 47 -24.66 -10.73 11.25
C ASN A 47 -23.64 -10.92 12.39
N LEU A 48 -23.63 -10.02 13.36
CA LEU A 48 -22.79 -10.14 14.57
C LEU A 48 -23.15 -11.37 15.42
N ALA A 49 -24.41 -11.73 15.50
CA ALA A 49 -24.85 -12.89 16.25
C ALA A 49 -24.36 -14.23 15.62
N GLN A 50 -23.97 -14.22 14.35
CA GLN A 50 -23.49 -15.39 13.61
C GLN A 50 -21.97 -15.42 13.46
N ALA A 51 -21.26 -14.35 13.86
CA ALA A 51 -19.82 -14.22 13.76
C ALA A 51 -19.15 -14.39 15.12
N ASP A 52 -17.99 -15.05 15.11
CA ASP A 52 -17.14 -15.16 16.29
C ASP A 52 -16.30 -13.89 16.50
N ALA A 53 -15.92 -13.24 15.41
CA ALA A 53 -15.16 -12.00 15.42
C ALA A 53 -15.65 -11.00 14.36
N VAL A 54 -15.53 -9.71 14.64
CA VAL A 54 -15.75 -8.61 13.69
C VAL A 54 -14.46 -7.88 13.42
N VAL A 55 -14.17 -7.60 12.15
CA VAL A 55 -12.94 -6.93 11.70
C VAL A 55 -13.27 -5.52 11.22
N PHE A 56 -12.62 -4.54 11.85
CA PHE A 56 -12.65 -3.14 11.47
C PHE A 56 -11.32 -2.74 10.84
N ASN A 57 -11.34 -2.20 9.63
CA ASN A 57 -10.17 -1.66 8.96
C ASN A 57 -10.16 -0.14 9.04
N PHE A 58 -9.17 0.45 9.68
CA PHE A 58 -9.06 1.90 9.85
C PHE A 58 -7.82 2.49 9.16
N PRO A 59 -7.99 3.69 8.52
CA PRO A 59 -9.22 4.45 8.31
C PRO A 59 -9.88 4.13 6.96
N ILE A 60 -11.15 3.75 6.94
CA ILE A 60 -11.93 3.76 5.70
C ILE A 60 -12.42 5.20 5.44
N VAL A 61 -12.11 5.72 4.24
CA VAL A 61 -12.39 7.12 3.89
C VAL A 61 -13.90 7.44 3.93
N ALA A 62 -14.75 6.53 3.50
CA ALA A 62 -16.19 6.70 3.50
C ALA A 62 -16.79 6.89 4.90
N TRP A 63 -16.17 6.32 5.93
CA TRP A 63 -16.62 6.45 7.31
C TRP A 63 -16.42 7.86 7.90
N LYS A 64 -15.73 8.77 7.20
CA LYS A 64 -15.62 10.18 7.62
C LYS A 64 -16.96 10.87 7.86
N ARG A 65 -18.01 10.44 7.16
CA ARG A 65 -19.36 10.99 7.28
C ARG A 65 -20.26 10.19 8.22
N ARG A 66 -19.79 9.04 8.72
CA ARG A 66 -20.57 8.07 9.53
C ARG A 66 -19.81 7.68 10.80
N LEU A 67 -19.24 8.66 11.48
CA LEU A 67 -18.26 8.46 12.57
C LEU A 67 -18.82 7.72 13.79
N VAL A 68 -20.13 7.81 14.03
CA VAL A 68 -20.81 7.14 15.15
C VAL A 68 -21.07 5.66 14.86
N GLU A 69 -21.22 5.28 13.60
CA GLU A 69 -21.60 3.91 13.22
C GLU A 69 -20.54 2.86 13.58
N PRO A 70 -19.22 3.07 13.35
CA PRO A 70 -18.20 2.13 13.80
C PRO A 70 -18.21 1.93 15.31
N PHE A 71 -18.44 2.99 16.09
CA PHE A 71 -18.53 2.90 17.54
C PHE A 71 -19.77 2.12 17.99
N ALA A 72 -20.96 2.42 17.41
CA ALA A 72 -22.17 1.67 17.68
C ALA A 72 -22.03 0.18 17.31
N ALA A 73 -21.36 -0.11 16.19
CA ALA A 73 -21.06 -1.48 15.78
C ALA A 73 -20.14 -2.20 16.78
N ALA A 74 -19.12 -1.52 17.30
CA ALA A 74 -18.24 -2.10 18.29
C ALA A 74 -18.95 -2.37 19.64
N ILE A 75 -19.82 -1.45 20.10
CA ILE A 75 -20.66 -1.69 21.29
C ILE A 75 -21.57 -2.89 21.07
N LEU A 76 -22.25 -2.95 19.92
CA LEU A 76 -23.15 -4.04 19.59
C LEU A 76 -22.44 -5.39 19.53
N ALA A 77 -21.21 -5.42 18.97
CA ALA A 77 -20.34 -6.60 18.99
C ALA A 77 -20.06 -7.07 20.41
N LYS A 78 -19.71 -6.13 21.33
CA LYS A 78 -19.46 -6.47 22.73
C LYS A 78 -20.72 -7.01 23.43
N LEU A 79 -21.88 -6.44 23.17
CA LEU A 79 -23.15 -6.94 23.70
C LEU A 79 -23.48 -8.35 23.20
N LYS A 80 -23.07 -8.66 21.94
CA LYS A 80 -23.23 -10.00 21.35
C LYS A 80 -22.11 -10.97 21.71
N ARG A 81 -21.11 -10.53 22.48
CA ARG A 81 -19.92 -11.31 22.82
C ARG A 81 -19.06 -11.67 21.60
N THR A 82 -19.22 -10.96 20.50
CA THR A 82 -18.40 -11.06 19.29
C THR A 82 -17.07 -10.36 19.55
N GLU A 83 -15.97 -11.00 19.19
CA GLU A 83 -14.63 -10.41 19.32
C GLU A 83 -14.45 -9.22 18.39
N VAL A 84 -13.82 -8.16 18.87
CA VAL A 84 -13.55 -6.94 18.09
C VAL A 84 -12.07 -6.91 17.71
N ILE A 85 -11.78 -7.06 16.43
CA ILE A 85 -10.44 -6.95 15.85
C ILE A 85 -10.36 -5.64 15.06
N VAL A 86 -9.33 -4.84 15.36
CA VAL A 86 -9.04 -3.60 14.63
C VAL A 86 -7.77 -3.78 13.83
N VAL A 87 -7.83 -3.52 12.53
CA VAL A 87 -6.65 -3.39 11.66
C VAL A 87 -6.38 -1.91 11.46
N LEU A 88 -5.23 -1.44 11.94
CA LEU A 88 -4.83 -0.05 11.87
C LEU A 88 -3.80 0.16 10.77
N HIS A 89 -4.21 0.83 9.68
CA HIS A 89 -3.35 1.07 8.51
C HIS A 89 -2.54 2.35 8.62
N GLU A 90 -3.02 3.34 9.38
CA GLU A 90 -2.39 4.64 9.57
C GLU A 90 -2.73 5.16 10.96
N TRP A 91 -1.82 5.94 11.56
CA TRP A 91 -2.07 6.61 12.84
C TRP A 91 -1.60 8.06 12.83
N ALA A 92 -0.33 8.35 12.59
CA ALA A 92 0.23 9.71 12.64
C ALA A 92 -0.38 10.64 11.58
N SER A 93 -0.73 10.12 10.41
CA SER A 93 -1.36 10.87 9.31
C SER A 93 -2.81 11.28 9.59
N LEU A 94 -3.45 10.66 10.60
CA LEU A 94 -4.82 10.99 10.99
C LEU A 94 -4.85 12.32 11.74
N ASP A 95 -5.77 13.20 11.35
CA ASP A 95 -6.06 14.40 12.14
C ASP A 95 -6.59 14.04 13.55
N TRP A 96 -6.44 14.94 14.51
CA TRP A 96 -6.81 14.69 15.90
C TRP A 96 -8.30 14.35 16.09
N LYS A 97 -9.18 14.91 15.25
CA LYS A 97 -10.64 14.65 15.31
C LYS A 97 -10.92 13.19 14.96
N ARG A 98 -10.28 12.69 13.90
CA ARG A 98 -10.41 11.27 13.52
C ARG A 98 -9.84 10.34 14.57
N ARG A 99 -8.68 10.66 15.17
CA ARG A 99 -8.13 9.87 16.27
C ARG A 99 -9.10 9.79 17.44
N LEU A 100 -9.70 10.93 17.81
CA LEU A 100 -10.70 11.00 18.90
C LEU A 100 -11.93 10.12 18.63
N ILE A 101 -12.37 10.04 17.38
CA ILE A 101 -13.56 9.27 17.00
C ILE A 101 -13.26 7.77 16.89
N LEU A 102 -12.08 7.41 16.40
CA LEU A 102 -11.66 6.00 16.26
C LEU A 102 -11.26 5.41 17.62
N TRP A 103 -10.76 6.23 18.53
CA TRP A 103 -10.29 5.79 19.84
C TRP A 103 -11.30 4.95 20.63
N PRO A 104 -12.60 5.30 20.75
CA PRO A 104 -13.56 4.46 21.46
C PRO A 104 -13.69 3.05 20.87
N VAL A 105 -13.62 2.90 19.53
CA VAL A 105 -13.63 1.58 18.88
C VAL A 105 -12.37 0.81 19.25
N ILE A 106 -11.21 1.48 19.22
CA ILE A 106 -9.93 0.87 19.58
C ILE A 106 -9.91 0.48 21.06
N LEU A 107 -10.54 1.27 21.95
CA LEU A 107 -10.70 0.89 23.36
C LEU A 107 -11.51 -0.38 23.54
N LEU A 108 -12.55 -0.58 22.74
CA LEU A 108 -13.39 -1.78 22.75
C LEU A 108 -12.75 -2.98 22.04
N ALA A 109 -11.66 -2.76 21.28
CA ALA A 109 -10.98 -3.85 20.57
C ALA A 109 -10.39 -4.89 21.54
N ASP A 110 -10.50 -6.16 21.19
CA ASP A 110 -9.83 -7.28 21.86
C ASP A 110 -8.43 -7.50 21.27
N ALA A 111 -8.25 -7.19 19.99
CA ALA A 111 -6.96 -7.26 19.29
C ALA A 111 -6.78 -6.07 18.36
N ILE A 112 -5.52 -5.64 18.20
CA ILE A 112 -5.12 -4.60 17.27
C ILE A 112 -4.02 -5.16 16.37
N LEU A 113 -4.27 -5.16 15.06
CA LEU A 113 -3.31 -5.52 14.03
C LEU A 113 -2.79 -4.23 13.38
N PHE A 114 -1.49 -4.10 13.27
CA PHE A 114 -0.85 -2.95 12.65
C PHE A 114 -0.36 -3.31 11.25
N SER A 115 -0.59 -2.44 10.29
CA SER A 115 -0.16 -2.64 8.90
C SER A 115 1.35 -2.55 8.69
N ALA A 116 2.07 -2.04 9.68
CA ALA A 116 3.52 -1.87 9.63
C ALA A 116 4.10 -1.58 11.03
N PRO A 117 5.40 -1.85 11.26
CA PRO A 117 6.07 -1.54 12.53
C PRO A 117 5.99 -0.06 12.90
N GLU A 118 6.13 0.84 11.91
CA GLU A 118 6.02 2.28 12.13
C GLU A 118 4.64 2.70 12.64
N VAL A 119 3.56 2.10 12.13
CA VAL A 119 2.19 2.40 12.60
C VAL A 119 2.02 1.97 14.06
N ARG A 120 2.59 0.80 14.42
CA ARG A 120 2.62 0.34 15.81
C ARG A 120 3.39 1.30 16.72
N ARG A 121 4.57 1.75 16.28
CA ARG A 121 5.40 2.71 17.02
C ARG A 121 4.66 4.04 17.21
N GLU A 122 4.12 4.62 16.14
CA GLU A 122 3.30 5.85 16.16
C GLU A 122 2.13 5.75 17.16
N TRP A 123 1.45 4.59 17.17
CA TRP A 123 0.39 4.31 18.12
C TRP A 123 0.89 4.31 19.58
N LEU A 124 1.97 3.59 19.86
CA LEU A 124 2.55 3.50 21.21
C LEU A 124 3.03 4.86 21.71
N GLU A 125 3.65 5.67 20.87
CA GLU A 125 4.13 7.03 21.18
C GLU A 125 2.98 8.01 21.44
N SER A 126 1.80 7.77 20.89
CA SER A 126 0.64 8.65 21.04
C SER A 126 0.03 8.67 22.44
N ARG A 127 0.52 7.83 23.36
CA ARG A 127 0.08 7.71 24.76
C ARG A 127 -1.40 7.37 24.96
N TYR A 128 -2.09 6.93 23.91
CA TYR A 128 -3.43 6.37 24.08
C TYR A 128 -3.32 5.02 24.82
N PRO A 129 -4.13 4.78 25.87
CA PRO A 129 -4.06 3.53 26.61
C PRO A 129 -4.50 2.36 25.72
N VAL A 130 -3.59 1.44 25.48
CA VAL A 130 -3.87 0.21 24.72
C VAL A 130 -4.42 -0.87 25.64
N GLY A 131 -4.13 -0.79 26.94
CA GLY A 131 -4.41 -1.87 27.88
C GLY A 131 -3.60 -3.14 27.52
N ARG A 132 -4.00 -4.30 28.06
CA ARG A 132 -3.41 -5.60 27.72
C ARG A 132 -4.08 -6.21 26.50
N LYS A 133 -4.05 -5.50 25.35
CA LYS A 133 -4.63 -6.00 24.10
C LYS A 133 -3.63 -6.90 23.38
N ARG A 134 -4.14 -7.91 22.69
CA ARG A 134 -3.33 -8.70 21.75
C ARG A 134 -2.96 -7.82 20.57
N THR A 135 -1.72 -7.85 20.16
CA THR A 135 -1.24 -7.05 19.03
C THR A 135 -0.37 -7.89 18.11
N ALA A 136 -0.51 -7.68 16.81
CA ALA A 136 0.38 -8.24 15.80
C ALA A 136 0.65 -7.21 14.69
N ILE A 137 1.66 -7.46 13.88
CA ILE A 137 1.95 -6.70 12.66
C ILE A 137 1.59 -7.59 11.48
N ILE A 138 0.80 -7.08 10.55
CA ILE A 138 0.44 -7.78 9.32
C ILE A 138 1.01 -7.05 8.11
N PRO A 139 1.47 -7.77 7.09
CA PRO A 139 1.89 -7.14 5.86
C PRO A 139 0.68 -6.58 5.09
N ILE A 140 0.91 -5.55 4.26
CA ILE A 140 -0.13 -5.02 3.38
C ILE A 140 0.07 -5.57 1.98
N PRO A 141 -0.90 -6.34 1.47
CA PRO A 141 -0.81 -6.90 0.13
C PRO A 141 -0.94 -5.80 -0.93
N PRO A 142 -0.43 -6.02 -2.15
CA PRO A 142 -0.61 -5.09 -3.25
C PRO A 142 -2.10 -4.93 -3.57
N ASN A 143 -2.52 -3.67 -3.78
CA ASN A 143 -3.89 -3.35 -4.17
C ASN A 143 -4.14 -3.55 -5.66
N LEU A 144 -3.09 -3.48 -6.47
CA LEU A 144 -3.11 -3.65 -7.92
C LEU A 144 -2.39 -4.96 -8.27
N LEU A 145 -3.02 -5.74 -9.12
CA LEU A 145 -2.48 -7.02 -9.57
C LEU A 145 -2.53 -7.11 -11.10
N PRO A 146 -1.45 -7.56 -11.76
CA PRO A 146 -1.47 -7.78 -13.21
C PRO A 146 -2.45 -8.91 -13.54
N SER A 147 -3.25 -8.73 -14.59
CA SER A 147 -4.18 -9.74 -15.09
C SER A 147 -3.53 -10.72 -16.08
N GLY A 148 -2.35 -10.37 -16.61
CA GLY A 148 -1.67 -11.08 -17.69
C GLY A 148 -2.30 -10.84 -19.09
N LYS A 149 -3.35 -10.02 -19.16
CA LYS A 149 -4.12 -9.73 -20.38
C LYS A 149 -4.01 -8.27 -20.84
N GLU A 150 -3.07 -7.52 -20.21
CA GLU A 150 -2.91 -6.09 -20.46
C GLU A 150 -2.57 -5.83 -21.93
N GLN A 151 -3.33 -4.94 -22.54
CA GLN A 151 -3.10 -4.44 -23.90
C GLN A 151 -2.57 -3.02 -23.86
N ALA A 152 -1.70 -2.69 -24.84
CA ALA A 152 -1.11 -1.36 -24.90
C ALA A 152 -2.16 -0.29 -25.24
N GLY A 153 -2.64 0.41 -24.21
CA GLY A 153 -3.50 1.57 -24.34
C GLY A 153 -2.72 2.84 -24.71
N PRO A 154 -3.42 4.01 -24.80
CA PRO A 154 -2.81 5.28 -25.21
C PRO A 154 -1.59 5.69 -24.37
N ALA A 155 -1.62 5.46 -23.06
CA ALA A 155 -0.51 5.77 -22.15
C ALA A 155 0.73 4.91 -22.44
N ALA A 156 0.55 3.60 -22.60
CA ALA A 156 1.62 2.69 -22.97
C ALA A 156 2.24 3.05 -24.32
N LEU A 157 1.40 3.37 -25.32
CA LEU A 157 1.87 3.79 -26.63
C LEU A 157 2.63 5.13 -26.59
N ALA A 158 2.23 6.07 -25.73
CA ALA A 158 2.92 7.33 -25.55
C ALA A 158 4.31 7.13 -24.92
N ILE A 159 4.44 6.26 -23.90
CA ILE A 159 5.74 5.91 -23.31
C ILE A 159 6.62 5.20 -24.37
N ARG A 160 6.05 4.28 -25.15
CA ARG A 160 6.77 3.59 -26.24
C ARG A 160 7.32 4.57 -27.28
N LYS A 161 6.57 5.63 -27.62
CA LYS A 161 7.07 6.68 -28.51
C LYS A 161 8.26 7.44 -27.92
N LEU A 162 8.28 7.64 -26.60
CA LEU A 162 9.39 8.30 -25.91
C LEU A 162 10.69 7.49 -25.99
N ARG A 163 10.59 6.16 -26.18
CA ARG A 163 11.71 5.24 -26.41
C ARG A 163 12.37 5.40 -27.78
N ALA A 164 11.83 6.22 -28.69
CA ALA A 164 12.39 6.40 -30.02
C ALA A 164 13.90 6.72 -29.94
N GLY A 165 14.71 6.03 -30.77
CA GLY A 165 16.16 6.14 -30.72
C GLY A 165 16.87 5.20 -29.74
N GLY A 166 16.15 4.31 -29.05
CA GLY A 166 16.75 3.35 -28.11
C GLY A 166 16.89 3.85 -26.67
N ARG A 167 16.24 4.94 -26.32
CA ARG A 167 16.26 5.51 -24.94
C ARG A 167 15.81 4.50 -23.91
N THR A 168 16.52 4.44 -22.77
CA THR A 168 16.06 3.76 -21.58
C THR A 168 14.98 4.58 -20.88
N ILE A 169 13.86 3.99 -20.54
CA ILE A 169 12.75 4.66 -19.86
C ILE A 169 12.84 4.43 -18.37
N LEU A 170 13.13 5.49 -17.62
CA LEU A 170 12.99 5.51 -16.18
C LEU A 170 11.55 5.83 -15.80
N GLY A 171 11.04 5.29 -14.70
CA GLY A 171 9.67 5.53 -14.31
C GLY A 171 9.44 5.77 -12.82
N GLN A 172 8.30 6.41 -12.56
CA GLN A 172 7.71 6.47 -11.23
C GLN A 172 6.20 6.28 -11.36
N PHE A 173 5.63 5.33 -10.60
CA PHE A 173 4.20 5.08 -10.58
C PHE A 173 3.52 5.75 -9.38
N GLY A 174 2.36 6.36 -9.62
CA GLY A 174 1.45 6.93 -8.62
C GLY A 174 1.24 8.44 -8.80
N SER A 175 0.50 9.04 -7.87
CA SER A 175 0.18 10.48 -7.92
C SER A 175 1.42 11.34 -7.79
N ILE A 176 1.47 12.45 -8.52
CA ILE A 176 2.54 13.44 -8.50
C ILE A 176 2.16 14.54 -7.49
N TYR A 177 2.97 14.70 -6.45
CA TYR A 177 2.83 15.77 -5.45
C TYR A 177 4.16 15.97 -4.70
N PRO A 178 4.41 17.10 -4.02
CA PRO A 178 5.72 17.45 -3.46
C PRO A 178 6.33 16.37 -2.55
N LYS A 179 5.53 15.78 -1.64
CA LYS A 179 6.01 14.72 -0.72
C LYS A 179 6.32 13.38 -1.41
N LYS A 180 6.03 13.22 -2.70
CA LYS A 180 6.37 12.02 -3.48
C LYS A 180 7.79 12.07 -4.03
N ASN A 181 8.51 13.19 -3.87
CA ASN A 181 9.87 13.41 -4.32
C ASN A 181 10.07 13.17 -5.84
N CYS A 182 9.07 13.53 -6.66
CA CYS A 182 9.15 13.37 -8.11
C CYS A 182 10.32 14.18 -8.72
N ALA A 183 10.70 15.30 -8.08
CA ALA A 183 11.85 16.10 -8.47
C ALA A 183 13.19 15.35 -8.36
N GLU A 184 13.30 14.38 -7.47
CA GLU A 184 14.50 13.56 -7.32
C GLU A 184 14.71 12.65 -8.53
N LEU A 185 13.65 12.05 -9.07
CA LEU A 185 13.75 11.25 -10.29
C LEU A 185 14.20 12.10 -11.48
N LEU A 186 13.73 13.34 -11.59
CA LEU A 186 14.19 14.27 -12.63
C LEU A 186 15.68 14.62 -12.47
N ALA A 187 16.14 14.81 -11.24
CA ALA A 187 17.56 15.07 -10.96
C ALA A 187 18.43 13.85 -11.28
N ILE A 188 17.98 12.64 -10.92
CA ILE A 188 18.66 11.37 -11.25
C ILE A 188 18.74 11.20 -12.78
N ALA A 189 17.66 11.46 -13.50
CA ALA A 189 17.65 11.40 -14.96
C ALA A 189 18.60 12.42 -15.57
N ARG A 190 18.68 13.65 -15.02
CA ARG A 190 19.66 14.66 -15.47
C ARG A 190 21.09 14.19 -15.26
N ALA A 191 21.41 13.68 -14.08
CA ALA A 191 22.75 13.15 -13.78
C ALA A 191 23.15 12.02 -14.75
N LEU A 192 22.24 11.10 -15.08
CA LEU A 192 22.48 10.05 -16.07
C LEU A 192 22.70 10.62 -17.50
N VAL A 193 21.96 11.64 -17.90
CA VAL A 193 22.17 12.31 -19.19
C VAL A 193 23.51 13.01 -19.23
N ASP A 194 23.94 13.66 -18.13
CA ASP A 194 25.25 14.29 -18.02
C ASP A 194 26.40 13.26 -18.09
N ASP A 195 26.14 12.04 -17.61
CA ASP A 195 27.06 10.89 -17.72
C ASP A 195 26.98 10.15 -19.08
N GLY A 196 26.29 10.73 -20.05
CA GLY A 196 26.19 10.22 -21.43
C GLY A 196 25.16 9.12 -21.67
N GLN A 197 24.31 8.81 -20.69
CA GLN A 197 23.23 7.84 -20.86
C GLN A 197 22.03 8.47 -21.59
N ASP A 198 21.50 7.80 -22.61
CA ASP A 198 20.28 8.28 -23.28
C ASP A 198 19.02 7.76 -22.57
N VAL A 199 18.57 8.53 -21.57
CA VAL A 199 17.41 8.19 -20.75
C VAL A 199 16.24 9.17 -20.96
N ALA A 200 15.03 8.69 -20.71
CA ALA A 200 13.83 9.49 -20.62
C ALA A 200 12.99 9.06 -19.40
N VAL A 201 12.02 9.86 -18.99
CA VAL A 201 11.25 9.65 -17.75
C VAL A 201 9.76 9.56 -18.04
N ALA A 202 9.12 8.51 -17.54
CA ALA A 202 7.68 8.32 -17.57
C ALA A 202 7.09 8.35 -16.17
N PHE A 203 6.26 9.35 -15.89
CA PHE A 203 5.42 9.36 -14.69
C PHE A 203 4.10 8.67 -15.03
N VAL A 204 3.93 7.43 -14.53
CA VAL A 204 2.70 6.65 -14.72
C VAL A 204 1.72 7.06 -13.63
N GLY A 205 0.89 8.06 -13.91
CA GLY A 205 -0.03 8.66 -12.96
C GLY A 205 -0.34 10.11 -13.28
N SER A 206 -1.04 10.78 -12.38
CA SER A 206 -1.50 12.16 -12.54
C SER A 206 -1.08 13.06 -11.38
N PHE A 207 -1.11 14.37 -11.65
CA PHE A 207 -1.00 15.36 -10.59
C PHE A 207 -2.16 15.25 -9.62
N ILE A 208 -1.88 15.45 -8.32
CA ILE A 208 -2.93 15.47 -7.30
C ILE A 208 -3.80 16.72 -7.48
N LYS A 209 -5.12 16.52 -7.43
CA LYS A 209 -6.06 17.64 -7.52
C LYS A 209 -6.19 18.37 -6.18
N GLY A 210 -6.40 19.70 -6.22
CA GLY A 210 -6.65 20.50 -5.03
C GLY A 210 -5.39 20.92 -4.26
N MET A 211 -4.21 20.82 -4.87
CA MET A 211 -2.97 21.48 -4.44
C MET A 211 -2.53 22.45 -5.53
N ASP A 212 -2.38 23.72 -5.16
CA ASP A 212 -2.00 24.77 -6.08
C ASP A 212 -0.55 24.58 -6.56
N ASN A 213 -0.28 24.97 -7.81
CA ASN A 213 1.02 25.05 -8.45
C ASN A 213 1.82 23.75 -8.64
N VAL A 214 1.34 22.57 -8.20
CA VAL A 214 2.13 21.31 -8.29
C VAL A 214 2.52 20.98 -9.72
N GLU A 215 1.61 21.13 -10.68
CA GLU A 215 1.89 20.86 -12.09
C GLU A 215 2.82 21.91 -12.69
N GLU A 216 2.62 23.19 -12.38
CA GLU A 216 3.45 24.28 -12.85
C GLU A 216 4.88 24.15 -12.32
N ASP A 217 5.06 23.95 -11.01
CA ASP A 217 6.37 23.74 -10.39
C ASP A 217 7.10 22.53 -10.99
N PHE A 218 6.37 21.46 -11.26
CA PHE A 218 6.93 20.28 -11.91
C PHE A 218 7.39 20.60 -13.34
N ARG A 219 6.59 21.28 -14.15
CA ARG A 219 6.94 21.65 -15.54
C ARG A 219 8.14 22.59 -15.57
N ASN A 220 8.15 23.61 -14.71
CA ASN A 220 9.29 24.53 -14.57
C ASN A 220 10.57 23.77 -14.21
N ARG A 221 10.48 22.76 -13.35
CA ARG A 221 11.63 21.92 -13.00
C ARG A 221 12.12 21.08 -14.16
N VAL A 222 11.22 20.50 -14.97
CA VAL A 222 11.55 19.76 -16.19
C VAL A 222 12.31 20.65 -17.18
N GLU A 223 11.84 21.87 -17.40
CA GLU A 223 12.48 22.84 -18.30
C GLU A 223 13.85 23.28 -17.76
N ALA A 224 13.94 23.62 -16.47
CA ALA A 224 15.19 24.04 -15.84
C ALA A 224 16.29 22.95 -15.91
N LEU A 225 15.90 21.68 -15.94
CA LEU A 225 16.81 20.55 -16.10
C LEU A 225 17.10 20.19 -17.57
N GLY A 226 16.49 20.89 -18.54
CA GLY A 226 16.66 20.58 -19.98
C GLY A 226 16.10 19.20 -20.37
N LEU A 227 15.01 18.75 -19.73
CA LEU A 227 14.40 17.45 -19.96
C LEU A 227 13.05 17.53 -20.69
N ALA A 228 12.70 18.65 -21.30
CA ALA A 228 11.37 18.90 -21.88
C ALA A 228 10.95 17.85 -22.94
N ASP A 229 11.89 17.37 -23.75
CA ASP A 229 11.69 16.33 -24.78
C ASP A 229 11.83 14.88 -24.26
N ARG A 230 12.11 14.72 -22.95
CA ARG A 230 12.44 13.44 -22.29
C ARG A 230 11.46 13.03 -21.21
N VAL A 231 10.44 13.85 -20.91
CA VAL A 231 9.51 13.59 -19.79
C VAL A 231 8.08 13.47 -20.29
N ILE A 232 7.39 12.42 -19.84
CA ILE A 232 5.94 12.25 -20.05
C ILE A 232 5.22 12.00 -18.74
N VAL A 233 4.00 12.54 -18.62
CA VAL A 233 3.04 12.22 -17.56
C VAL A 233 1.82 11.61 -18.22
N THR A 234 1.47 10.37 -17.85
CA THR A 234 0.39 9.63 -18.52
C THR A 234 -1.01 10.16 -18.19
N GLY A 235 -1.16 10.89 -17.10
CA GLY A 235 -2.46 11.17 -16.51
C GLY A 235 -2.99 10.01 -15.67
N TYR A 236 -4.22 10.17 -15.18
CA TYR A 236 -4.89 9.13 -14.38
C TYR A 236 -5.29 7.95 -15.26
N LEU A 237 -4.96 6.75 -14.82
CA LEU A 237 -5.31 5.49 -15.45
C LEU A 237 -6.40 4.81 -14.61
N ALA A 238 -7.52 4.48 -15.24
CA ALA A 238 -8.73 4.07 -14.53
C ALA A 238 -8.75 2.58 -14.17
N THR A 239 -8.03 1.74 -14.93
CA THR A 239 -8.03 0.29 -14.76
C THR A 239 -6.64 -0.23 -14.40
N ASP A 240 -6.59 -1.36 -13.70
CA ASP A 240 -5.34 -2.04 -13.39
C ASP A 240 -4.60 -2.45 -14.68
N GLU A 241 -5.35 -2.88 -15.70
CA GLU A 241 -4.82 -3.25 -17.01
C GLU A 241 -4.06 -2.09 -17.66
N ASP A 242 -4.64 -0.88 -17.68
CA ASP A 242 -3.97 0.31 -18.23
C ASP A 242 -2.71 0.68 -17.46
N VAL A 243 -2.76 0.56 -16.11
CA VAL A 243 -1.60 0.80 -15.25
C VAL A 243 -0.47 -0.17 -15.58
N PHE A 244 -0.75 -1.48 -15.62
CA PHE A 244 0.29 -2.48 -15.90
C PHE A 244 0.76 -2.43 -17.34
N ALA A 245 -0.11 -2.12 -18.31
CA ALA A 245 0.29 -1.89 -19.70
C ALA A 245 1.30 -0.73 -19.80
N ALA A 246 1.04 0.39 -19.12
CA ALA A 246 1.96 1.52 -19.06
C ALA A 246 3.26 1.19 -18.30
N CYS A 247 3.17 0.49 -17.16
CA CYS A 247 4.34 0.06 -16.40
C CYS A 247 5.28 -0.86 -17.19
N ARG A 248 4.74 -1.69 -18.07
CA ARG A 248 5.56 -2.58 -18.94
C ARG A 248 6.38 -1.84 -19.98
N GLU A 249 6.05 -0.59 -20.28
CA GLU A 249 6.86 0.24 -21.20
C GLU A 249 8.01 0.98 -20.48
N VAL A 250 8.07 0.93 -19.15
CA VAL A 250 9.17 1.45 -18.34
C VAL A 250 10.25 0.37 -18.21
N ASP A 251 11.52 0.73 -18.23
CA ASP A 251 12.63 -0.22 -18.05
C ASP A 251 13.01 -0.36 -16.58
N ILE A 252 13.15 0.77 -15.89
CA ILE A 252 13.57 0.81 -14.49
C ILE A 252 12.67 1.81 -13.76
N PHE A 253 12.03 1.37 -12.69
CA PHE A 253 11.39 2.30 -11.77
C PHE A 253 12.38 2.80 -10.72
N CYS A 254 12.34 4.10 -10.42
CA CYS A 254 13.20 4.69 -9.43
C CYS A 254 12.41 5.55 -8.46
N TYR A 255 12.65 5.30 -7.16
CA TYR A 255 12.03 6.06 -6.07
C TYR A 255 13.09 6.44 -5.05
N ARG A 256 13.09 7.71 -4.62
CA ARG A 256 13.87 8.17 -3.47
C ARG A 256 12.90 8.77 -2.46
N PHE A 257 12.66 8.04 -1.38
CA PHE A 257 11.75 8.47 -0.32
C PHE A 257 12.54 9.15 0.80
N SER A 258 11.98 10.22 1.38
CA SER A 258 12.61 10.92 2.52
C SER A 258 12.73 10.03 3.76
N GLU A 259 11.77 9.15 3.97
CA GLU A 259 11.76 8.16 5.06
C GLU A 259 12.32 6.79 4.66
N GLY A 260 12.84 6.66 3.42
CA GLY A 260 13.19 5.37 2.84
C GLY A 260 12.00 4.51 2.42
N LEU A 261 12.27 3.31 1.93
CA LEU A 261 11.23 2.35 1.58
C LEU A 261 10.48 1.89 2.83
N THR A 262 9.16 1.90 2.77
CA THR A 262 8.30 1.34 3.82
C THR A 262 7.38 0.26 3.27
N ALA A 263 6.92 -0.65 4.12
CA ALA A 263 6.02 -1.76 3.73
C ALA A 263 4.68 -1.30 3.13
N ARG A 264 4.34 -0.02 3.28
CA ARG A 264 3.10 0.58 2.76
C ARG A 264 3.23 1.17 1.35
N ARG A 265 4.40 1.04 0.69
CA ARG A 265 4.67 1.59 -0.64
C ARG A 265 4.13 0.69 -1.76
N GLY A 266 2.79 0.64 -1.88
CA GLY A 266 2.11 -0.13 -2.93
C GLY A 266 2.53 0.22 -4.36
N SER A 267 3.01 1.45 -4.62
CA SER A 267 3.54 1.82 -5.94
C SER A 267 4.83 1.10 -6.30
N VAL A 268 5.68 0.80 -5.31
CA VAL A 268 6.90 0.00 -5.50
C VAL A 268 6.52 -1.46 -5.81
N LEU A 269 5.57 -2.01 -5.06
CA LEU A 269 5.07 -3.37 -5.32
C LEU A 269 4.43 -3.46 -6.72
N ALA A 270 3.59 -2.51 -7.11
CA ALA A 270 2.96 -2.51 -8.43
C ALA A 270 4.00 -2.46 -9.56
N ALA A 271 5.04 -1.63 -9.44
CA ALA A 271 6.12 -1.56 -10.40
C ALA A 271 6.87 -2.91 -10.54
N ALA A 272 7.23 -3.53 -9.41
CA ALA A 272 7.89 -4.83 -9.39
C ALA A 272 6.99 -5.97 -9.92
N LEU A 273 5.70 -5.96 -9.57
CA LEU A 273 4.70 -6.92 -10.09
C LEU A 273 4.45 -6.73 -11.59
N GLY A 274 4.66 -5.52 -12.11
CA GLY A 274 4.68 -5.26 -13.57
C GLY A 274 5.86 -5.89 -14.31
N GLY A 275 6.72 -6.64 -13.61
CA GLY A 275 7.90 -7.29 -14.18
C GLY A 275 9.01 -6.31 -14.50
N ARG A 276 9.25 -5.31 -13.63
CA ARG A 276 10.29 -4.30 -13.81
C ARG A 276 11.20 -4.21 -12.59
N ILE A 277 12.48 -3.87 -12.85
CA ILE A 277 13.43 -3.59 -11.77
C ILE A 277 13.03 -2.27 -11.11
N VAL A 278 13.08 -2.25 -9.78
CA VAL A 278 12.85 -1.05 -8.99
C VAL A 278 14.11 -0.71 -8.21
N VAL A 279 14.64 0.49 -8.39
CA VAL A 279 15.73 1.04 -7.59
C VAL A 279 15.12 2.01 -6.57
N THR A 280 15.45 1.83 -5.29
CA THR A 280 14.94 2.71 -4.23
C THR A 280 15.91 2.74 -3.05
N ASN A 281 15.79 3.73 -2.18
CA ASN A 281 16.61 3.78 -0.97
C ASN A 281 16.03 2.87 0.14
N ALA A 282 16.91 2.31 0.94
CA ALA A 282 16.61 1.38 2.01
C ALA A 282 15.69 2.00 3.09
N PRO A 283 14.95 1.18 3.85
CA PRO A 283 14.25 1.66 5.04
C PRO A 283 15.19 2.38 6.01
N ALA A 284 14.67 3.38 6.73
CA ALA A 284 15.40 4.01 7.84
C ALA A 284 15.67 3.01 8.98
N ASP A 285 14.70 2.12 9.23
CA ASP A 285 14.83 0.99 10.16
C ASP A 285 15.13 -0.28 9.33
N PRO A 286 16.30 -0.90 9.47
CA PRO A 286 16.65 -2.11 8.72
C PRO A 286 15.64 -3.26 8.89
N THR A 287 14.93 -3.31 10.02
CA THR A 287 13.92 -4.34 10.31
C THR A 287 12.52 -3.98 9.76
N GLY A 288 12.37 -2.78 9.19
CA GLY A 288 11.07 -2.22 8.78
C GLY A 288 10.31 -3.05 7.73
N LEU A 289 10.99 -3.95 7.01
CA LEU A 289 10.39 -4.82 5.99
C LEU A 289 10.39 -6.32 6.38
N GLU A 290 10.93 -6.71 7.54
CA GLU A 290 11.07 -8.13 7.91
C GLU A 290 9.71 -8.87 7.95
N HIS A 291 8.66 -8.19 8.37
CA HIS A 291 7.31 -8.74 8.43
C HIS A 291 6.64 -8.92 7.05
N HIS A 292 7.26 -8.42 5.96
CA HIS A 292 6.60 -8.36 4.65
C HIS A 292 7.28 -9.30 3.65
N GLY A 293 6.86 -10.57 3.63
CA GLY A 293 7.48 -11.65 2.84
C GLY A 293 7.67 -11.31 1.35
N LEU A 294 6.70 -10.67 0.70
CA LEU A 294 6.81 -10.29 -0.72
C LEU A 294 7.91 -9.25 -0.97
N PHE A 295 8.04 -8.20 -0.12
CA PHE A 295 9.18 -7.28 -0.24
C PHE A 295 10.50 -8.00 -0.05
N GLN A 296 10.59 -8.90 0.94
CA GLN A 296 11.80 -9.69 1.17
C GLN A 296 12.15 -10.59 -0.03
N ALA A 297 11.16 -11.22 -0.65
CA ALA A 297 11.36 -12.04 -1.84
C ALA A 297 11.86 -11.21 -3.02
N LEU A 298 11.23 -10.06 -3.29
CA LEU A 298 11.60 -9.17 -4.38
C LEU A 298 13.01 -8.58 -4.21
N ILE A 299 13.41 -8.25 -2.98
CA ILE A 299 14.74 -7.74 -2.66
C ILE A 299 15.79 -8.85 -2.82
N ARG A 300 15.58 -10.02 -2.22
CA ARG A 300 16.50 -11.17 -2.34
C ARG A 300 16.70 -11.60 -3.79
N ASN A 301 15.66 -11.50 -4.60
CA ASN A 301 15.70 -11.88 -6.02
C ASN A 301 16.27 -10.78 -6.94
N GLY A 302 16.56 -9.60 -6.40
CA GLY A 302 17.13 -8.47 -7.17
C GLY A 302 16.12 -7.71 -8.03
N ASN A 303 14.81 -7.97 -7.88
CA ASN A 303 13.75 -7.19 -8.54
C ASN A 303 13.60 -5.81 -7.89
N ILE A 304 13.91 -5.70 -6.60
CA ILE A 304 14.06 -4.43 -5.89
C ILE A 304 15.51 -4.28 -5.44
N VAL A 305 16.17 -3.24 -5.91
CA VAL A 305 17.55 -2.88 -5.58
C VAL A 305 17.53 -1.76 -4.55
N LEU A 306 18.14 -1.99 -3.40
CA LEU A 306 18.20 -1.02 -2.32
C LEU A 306 19.53 -0.25 -2.35
N CYS A 307 19.45 1.07 -2.47
CA CYS A 307 20.55 1.99 -2.18
C CYS A 307 20.61 2.28 -0.67
N PRO A 308 21.69 2.86 -0.13
CA PRO A 308 21.70 3.37 1.24
C PRO A 308 20.48 4.26 1.54
N HIS A 309 20.03 4.28 2.80
CA HIS A 309 18.86 5.06 3.20
C HIS A 309 18.99 6.55 2.83
N ASP A 310 20.15 7.10 3.05
CA ASP A 310 20.54 8.50 2.82
C ASP A 310 21.17 8.76 1.44
N ALA A 311 21.07 7.77 0.50
CA ALA A 311 21.63 7.91 -0.83
C ALA A 311 21.26 9.24 -1.48
N ASP A 312 22.25 9.95 -1.98
CA ASP A 312 22.09 11.17 -2.76
C ASP A 312 21.73 10.87 -4.23
N VAL A 313 21.55 11.92 -5.03
CA VAL A 313 21.19 11.80 -6.45
C VAL A 313 22.23 11.02 -7.23
N GLU A 314 23.52 11.27 -6.99
CA GLU A 314 24.63 10.63 -7.67
C GLU A 314 24.70 9.12 -7.37
N THR A 315 24.54 8.74 -6.10
CA THR A 315 24.48 7.33 -5.68
C THR A 315 23.29 6.60 -6.31
N MET A 316 22.12 7.26 -6.33
CA MET A 316 20.93 6.71 -6.96
C MET A 316 21.11 6.60 -8.49
N ALA A 317 21.67 7.63 -9.15
CA ALA A 317 21.92 7.61 -10.60
C ALA A 317 22.89 6.48 -10.98
N LYS A 318 23.97 6.29 -10.22
CA LYS A 318 24.89 5.16 -10.42
C LYS A 318 24.15 3.81 -10.31
N ALA A 319 23.36 3.62 -9.25
CA ALA A 319 22.61 2.38 -9.06
C ALA A 319 21.60 2.13 -10.18
N VAL A 320 20.94 3.17 -10.70
CA VAL A 320 20.05 3.06 -11.87
C VAL A 320 20.87 2.72 -13.12
N GLY A 321 22.01 3.39 -13.34
CA GLY A 321 22.91 3.13 -14.47
C GLY A 321 23.38 1.68 -14.50
N ASP A 322 23.75 1.12 -13.34
CA ASP A 322 24.16 -0.29 -13.19
C ASP A 322 23.03 -1.29 -13.55
N MET A 323 21.78 -0.85 -13.56
CA MET A 323 20.62 -1.68 -13.91
C MET A 323 20.16 -1.51 -15.36
N ILE A 324 20.69 -0.55 -16.12
CA ILE A 324 20.36 -0.36 -17.55
C ILE A 324 20.68 -1.64 -18.33
N GLY A 325 19.71 -2.11 -19.10
CA GLY A 325 19.81 -3.33 -19.89
C GLY A 325 19.67 -4.64 -19.12
N ARG A 326 19.52 -4.59 -17.78
CA ARG A 326 19.22 -5.79 -17.00
C ARG A 326 17.74 -6.10 -17.00
N LEU A 327 17.42 -7.39 -16.93
CA LEU A 327 16.05 -7.87 -16.80
C LEU A 327 15.78 -8.32 -15.36
N PRO A 328 14.55 -8.15 -14.86
CA PRO A 328 14.16 -8.68 -13.56
C PRO A 328 14.28 -10.20 -13.55
N GLN A 329 14.65 -10.75 -12.42
CA GLN A 329 14.71 -12.20 -12.26
C GLN A 329 13.29 -12.78 -12.15
N PRO A 330 13.04 -13.95 -12.72
CA PRO A 330 11.75 -14.63 -12.57
C PRO A 330 11.43 -14.90 -11.10
N LEU A 331 10.20 -14.61 -10.70
CA LEU A 331 9.66 -14.90 -9.37
C LEU A 331 8.20 -15.35 -9.55
N ASP A 332 7.80 -16.40 -8.85
CA ASP A 332 6.39 -16.84 -8.84
C ASP A 332 5.58 -15.88 -7.96
N MET A 333 5.09 -14.81 -8.59
CA MET A 333 4.34 -13.75 -7.92
C MET A 333 3.03 -14.25 -7.32
N ASP A 334 2.37 -15.23 -7.95
CA ASP A 334 1.12 -15.77 -7.44
C ASP A 334 1.36 -16.54 -6.16
N ALA A 335 2.43 -17.35 -6.09
CA ALA A 335 2.82 -18.05 -4.89
C ALA A 335 3.21 -17.09 -3.75
N GLU A 336 3.97 -16.02 -4.05
CA GLU A 336 4.37 -15.02 -3.06
C GLU A 336 3.16 -14.23 -2.52
N ILE A 337 2.22 -13.85 -3.38
CA ILE A 337 0.99 -13.16 -2.98
C ILE A 337 0.10 -14.10 -2.15
N ALA A 338 -0.01 -15.37 -2.53
CA ALA A 338 -0.76 -16.35 -1.75
C ALA A 338 -0.13 -16.57 -0.37
N SER A 339 1.19 -16.68 -0.28
CA SER A 339 1.94 -16.78 0.97
C SER A 339 1.70 -15.55 1.87
N LEU A 340 1.70 -14.35 1.28
CA LEU A 340 1.42 -13.10 2.00
C LEU A 340 0.02 -13.10 2.62
N TRP A 341 -1.01 -13.50 1.86
CA TRP A 341 -2.36 -13.60 2.38
C TRP A 341 -2.52 -14.67 3.44
N ASN A 342 -1.83 -15.79 3.30
CA ASN A 342 -1.82 -16.86 4.33
C ASN A 342 -1.21 -16.33 5.64
N ALA A 343 -0.14 -15.53 5.57
CA ALA A 343 0.44 -14.89 6.75
C ALA A 343 -0.56 -13.93 7.42
N ILE A 344 -1.25 -13.08 6.66
CA ILE A 344 -2.28 -12.16 7.17
C ILE A 344 -3.39 -12.91 7.88
N ILE A 345 -3.94 -13.94 7.23
CA ILE A 345 -5.02 -14.75 7.78
C ILE A 345 -4.55 -15.52 9.02
N GLY A 346 -3.33 -16.05 8.99
CA GLY A 346 -2.72 -16.73 10.14
C GLY A 346 -2.61 -15.81 11.37
N GLU A 347 -2.21 -14.54 11.19
CA GLU A 347 -2.18 -13.58 12.30
C GLU A 347 -3.58 -13.23 12.81
N ILE A 348 -4.57 -13.06 11.93
CA ILE A 348 -5.96 -12.83 12.32
C ILE A 348 -6.52 -14.03 13.10
N ASP A 349 -6.26 -15.25 12.63
CA ASP A 349 -6.68 -16.48 13.32
C ASP A 349 -5.96 -16.63 14.67
N SER A 350 -4.66 -16.34 14.75
CA SER A 350 -3.87 -16.42 15.98
C SER A 350 -4.40 -15.48 17.07
N VAL A 351 -4.72 -14.24 16.72
CA VAL A 351 -5.27 -13.30 17.71
C VAL A 351 -6.69 -13.68 18.17
N SER A 352 -7.48 -14.36 17.34
CA SER A 352 -8.79 -14.90 17.71
C SER A 352 -8.69 -16.18 18.55
N ALA A 353 -7.81 -17.10 18.21
CA ALA A 353 -7.67 -18.38 18.91
C ALA A 353 -7.22 -18.24 20.37
N ASN A 354 -6.34 -17.29 20.65
CA ASN A 354 -5.85 -17.01 22.01
C ASN A 354 -6.97 -16.59 23.00
N ARG A 355 -8.10 -16.10 22.50
CA ARG A 355 -9.29 -15.85 23.35
C ARG A 355 -9.98 -17.15 23.76
N MET A 356 -10.10 -18.10 22.84
CA MET A 356 -10.77 -19.39 23.09
C MET A 356 -10.05 -20.16 24.19
N ALA A 357 -8.72 -20.14 24.19
CA ALA A 357 -7.89 -20.79 25.21
C ALA A 357 -8.02 -20.10 26.60
N GLN A 358 -8.21 -18.78 26.65
CA GLN A 358 -8.42 -18.05 27.91
C GLN A 358 -9.82 -18.25 28.51
N ILE A 359 -10.82 -18.53 27.69
CA ILE A 359 -12.22 -18.72 28.13
C ILE A 359 -12.50 -20.17 28.51
N ASN A 360 -11.74 -21.14 28.00
CA ASN A 360 -11.96 -22.58 28.24
C ASN A 360 -10.64 -23.32 28.48
N PRO A 361 -9.98 -23.10 29.64
CA PRO A 361 -8.70 -23.79 29.94
C PRO A 361 -8.82 -25.31 30.12
N GLU A 362 -10.04 -25.87 30.21
CA GLU A 362 -10.26 -27.31 30.42
C GLU A 362 -10.47 -28.09 29.12
N ARG A 363 -10.31 -27.49 27.94
CA ARG A 363 -10.48 -28.18 26.63
C ARG A 363 -9.16 -28.41 25.87
N LEU A 364 -8.04 -28.31 26.55
CA LEU A 364 -6.71 -28.76 26.06
C LEU A 364 -6.27 -29.97 26.94
#